data_71db4514d20899b49132c3ad0e4269a6
#
_entry.id   71db4514d20899b49132c3ad0e4269a6
#
_cell.length_a   1.000
_cell.length_b   1.000
_cell.length_c   1.000
_cell.angle_alpha   90.00
_cell.angle_beta   90.00
_cell.angle_gamma   90.00
#
_symmetry.space_group_name_H-M   'P 1'
#
loop_
_entity.id
_entity.type
_entity.pdbx_description
1 polymer ?
#
loop_
_entity_poly.entity_id
_entity_poly.type
_entity_poly.pdbx_seq_one_letter_code
_entity_poly.pdbx_strand_id
1 'polypeptide(L)'
;MVRRRGVRQCACVPWPNPLETPSLEAPWAPAPLDERQRVSARSAARRWSTVLAGLIAGAVLVTTVIGAGVTSVMGQLEGNITSLDVSEQTGKVITEEQSVVVDEETGEQAPFTMVVMGSDSRTGKGNKGYGSAQKFGDVERSDTTIVFHVNADRSQAIGVSIPRDTLMMLPECTKDGKTVGGYEGRFNEAMVNGGPGCVLKAVESLSGIPVDNFMVIDFGAFKRITEAIGGVEICLQEDVNDPLSGLNLDKGLHTVTGEEALAFVRARKTLGDGSDTSRIRRQQAFL
;
A
#
# COMPACT_ATOMS: atom_id res chain seq x y z
N MET A 1 32.79 -24.10 -14.83
CA MET A 1 32.00 -24.13 -16.10
C MET A 1 30.61 -23.56 -15.77
N VAL A 2 30.42 -22.28 -15.91
CA VAL A 2 29.16 -21.58 -15.51
C VAL A 2 28.36 -21.32 -16.79
N ARG A 3 27.21 -21.96 -16.91
CA ARG A 3 26.27 -21.75 -18.03
C ARG A 3 25.55 -20.42 -17.86
N ARG A 4 25.89 -19.43 -18.67
CA ARG A 4 25.11 -18.19 -18.84
C ARG A 4 23.78 -18.52 -19.50
N ARG A 5 22.65 -18.25 -18.84
CA ARG A 5 21.33 -18.26 -19.47
C ARG A 5 21.19 -16.99 -20.31
N GLY A 6 20.88 -17.17 -21.59
CA GLY A 6 20.74 -16.10 -22.56
C GLY A 6 19.53 -15.21 -22.29
N VAL A 7 19.78 -13.91 -22.39
CA VAL A 7 18.81 -12.86 -22.43
C VAL A 7 17.98 -13.02 -23.72
N ARG A 8 16.67 -13.22 -23.59
CA ARG A 8 15.77 -13.21 -24.77
C ARG A 8 15.57 -11.75 -25.18
N GLN A 9 16.10 -11.40 -26.34
CA GLN A 9 15.80 -10.14 -27.01
C GLN A 9 14.35 -10.14 -27.48
N CYS A 10 13.56 -9.16 -27.03
CA CYS A 10 12.25 -8.87 -27.58
C CYS A 10 12.42 -8.18 -28.94
N ALA A 11 11.97 -8.84 -30.01
CA ALA A 11 11.89 -8.23 -31.32
C ALA A 11 10.67 -7.31 -31.39
N CYS A 12 10.92 -6.04 -31.72
CA CYS A 12 9.87 -5.06 -31.99
C CYS A 12 9.20 -5.39 -33.33
N VAL A 13 7.88 -5.56 -33.31
CA VAL A 13 7.05 -5.68 -34.52
C VAL A 13 6.71 -4.25 -34.97
N PRO A 14 6.99 -3.88 -36.25
CA PRO A 14 6.64 -2.55 -36.74
C PRO A 14 5.13 -2.41 -36.95
N TRP A 15 4.60 -1.24 -36.56
CA TRP A 15 3.20 -0.85 -36.75
C TRP A 15 2.88 -0.64 -38.24
N PRO A 16 1.71 -1.08 -38.74
CA PRO A 16 1.29 -0.78 -40.11
C PRO A 16 0.85 0.69 -40.25
N ASN A 17 1.17 1.25 -41.38
CA ASN A 17 0.94 2.66 -41.76
C ASN A 17 -0.57 2.93 -41.97
N PRO A 18 -1.19 4.01 -41.42
CA PRO A 18 -2.64 4.21 -41.43
C PRO A 18 -3.17 5.01 -42.64
N LEU A 19 -2.56 4.91 -43.83
CA LEU A 19 -2.97 5.70 -44.99
C LEU A 19 -3.21 4.84 -46.26
N GLU A 20 -4.11 3.85 -46.17
CA GLU A 20 -4.75 3.27 -47.34
C GLU A 20 -6.21 2.95 -47.01
N THR A 21 -7.08 3.91 -47.32
CA THR A 21 -8.53 3.68 -47.38
C THR A 21 -8.90 3.21 -48.78
N PRO A 22 -9.42 1.97 -48.97
CA PRO A 22 -10.03 1.61 -50.23
C PRO A 22 -11.41 2.27 -50.36
N SER A 23 -11.64 2.93 -51.49
CA SER A 23 -12.90 3.48 -51.91
C SER A 23 -13.97 2.38 -52.04
N LEU A 24 -15.00 2.42 -51.19
CA LEU A 24 -16.18 1.57 -51.29
C LEU A 24 -17.16 2.24 -52.28
N GLU A 25 -17.12 1.83 -53.52
CA GLU A 25 -18.26 2.02 -54.41
C GLU A 25 -19.36 1.04 -53.99
N ALA A 26 -20.54 1.58 -53.73
CA ALA A 26 -21.72 0.81 -53.33
C ALA A 26 -22.44 0.26 -54.56
N PRO A 27 -22.55 -1.03 -54.78
CA PRO A 27 -23.43 -1.56 -55.80
C PRO A 27 -24.73 -2.10 -55.19
N TRP A 28 -25.83 -1.70 -55.80
CA TRP A 28 -27.13 -2.33 -55.92
C TRP A 28 -28.05 -2.50 -54.71
N ALA A 29 -29.31 -2.05 -54.93
CA ALA A 29 -30.42 -2.32 -54.06
C ALA A 29 -30.88 -3.82 -54.18
N PRO A 30 -31.11 -4.53 -53.10
CA PRO A 30 -31.58 -5.91 -53.17
C PRO A 30 -33.02 -5.96 -53.67
N ALA A 31 -33.29 -6.97 -54.50
CA ALA A 31 -34.61 -7.28 -55.04
C ALA A 31 -35.64 -7.56 -53.90
N PRO A 32 -36.93 -7.23 -54.09
CA PRO A 32 -37.96 -7.49 -53.08
C PRO A 32 -38.10 -8.97 -52.81
N LEU A 33 -38.00 -9.38 -51.56
CA LEU A 33 -38.08 -10.75 -51.07
C LEU A 33 -39.50 -11.33 -51.29
N ASP A 34 -39.59 -12.59 -51.82
CA ASP A 34 -40.79 -13.39 -51.93
C ASP A 34 -41.42 -13.64 -50.51
N GLU A 35 -42.75 -13.84 -50.46
CA GLU A 35 -43.52 -13.98 -49.23
C GLU A 35 -43.01 -15.13 -48.33
N ARG A 36 -42.53 -16.21 -48.92
CA ARG A 36 -41.88 -17.34 -48.20
C ARG A 36 -40.55 -16.93 -47.58
N GLN A 37 -39.77 -16.08 -48.23
CA GLN A 37 -38.49 -15.54 -47.71
C GLN A 37 -38.74 -14.54 -46.57
N ARG A 38 -39.86 -13.77 -46.60
CA ARG A 38 -40.26 -12.86 -45.54
C ARG A 38 -40.65 -13.58 -44.24
N VAL A 39 -41.32 -14.75 -44.34
CA VAL A 39 -41.68 -15.56 -43.18
C VAL A 39 -40.47 -16.22 -42.55
N SER A 40 -39.54 -16.75 -43.36
CA SER A 40 -38.29 -17.33 -42.86
C SER A 40 -37.34 -16.28 -42.23
N ALA A 41 -37.29 -15.08 -42.82
CA ALA A 41 -36.50 -13.97 -42.29
C ALA A 41 -37.04 -13.46 -40.94
N ARG A 42 -38.38 -13.40 -40.79
CA ARG A 42 -39.01 -13.04 -39.51
C ARG A 42 -38.75 -14.06 -38.41
N SER A 43 -38.74 -15.36 -38.71
CA SER A 43 -38.46 -16.42 -37.75
C SER A 43 -36.97 -16.44 -37.36
N ALA A 44 -36.06 -16.19 -38.32
CA ALA A 44 -34.65 -16.04 -38.08
C ALA A 44 -34.36 -14.79 -37.23
N ALA A 45 -34.92 -13.64 -37.57
CA ALA A 45 -34.81 -12.40 -36.81
C ALA A 45 -35.26 -12.56 -35.34
N ARG A 46 -36.36 -13.30 -35.12
CA ARG A 46 -36.85 -13.55 -33.77
C ARG A 46 -35.94 -14.48 -32.97
N ARG A 47 -35.29 -15.47 -33.61
CA ARG A 47 -34.29 -16.34 -32.98
C ARG A 47 -33.01 -15.56 -32.64
N TRP A 48 -32.56 -14.70 -33.55
CA TRP A 48 -31.38 -13.86 -33.32
C TRP A 48 -31.63 -12.82 -32.22
N SER A 49 -32.86 -12.25 -32.13
CA SER A 49 -33.19 -11.32 -31.03
C SER A 49 -33.22 -11.99 -29.67
N THR A 50 -33.63 -13.24 -29.55
CA THR A 50 -33.60 -14.00 -28.28
C THR A 50 -32.18 -14.37 -27.90
N VAL A 51 -31.30 -14.74 -28.86
CA VAL A 51 -29.90 -15.01 -28.62
C VAL A 51 -29.16 -13.72 -28.18
N LEU A 52 -29.40 -12.61 -28.87
CA LEU A 52 -28.82 -11.31 -28.53
C LEU A 52 -29.26 -10.85 -27.14
N ALA A 53 -30.57 -10.99 -26.83
CA ALA A 53 -31.09 -10.68 -25.50
C ALA A 53 -30.45 -11.56 -24.41
N GLY A 54 -30.23 -12.84 -24.70
CA GLY A 54 -29.53 -13.75 -23.78
C GLY A 54 -28.07 -13.35 -23.54
N LEU A 55 -27.36 -12.95 -24.60
CA LEU A 55 -25.95 -12.47 -24.49
C LEU A 55 -25.87 -11.17 -23.72
N ILE A 56 -26.78 -10.22 -23.95
CA ILE A 56 -26.84 -8.96 -23.20
C ILE A 56 -27.15 -9.23 -21.72
N ALA A 57 -28.13 -10.08 -21.43
CA ALA A 57 -28.48 -10.45 -20.06
C ALA A 57 -27.32 -11.15 -19.36
N GLY A 58 -26.59 -12.03 -20.06
CA GLY A 58 -25.37 -12.68 -19.56
C GLY A 58 -24.25 -11.67 -19.28
N ALA A 59 -24.02 -10.74 -20.19
CA ALA A 59 -23.04 -9.69 -19.99
C ALA A 59 -23.37 -8.78 -18.81
N VAL A 60 -24.63 -8.39 -18.65
CA VAL A 60 -25.10 -7.59 -17.50
C VAL A 60 -24.92 -8.37 -16.19
N LEU A 61 -25.24 -9.66 -16.18
CA LEU A 61 -25.01 -10.51 -14.99
C LEU A 61 -23.54 -10.60 -14.62
N VAL A 62 -22.64 -10.79 -15.58
CA VAL A 62 -21.21 -10.85 -15.34
C VAL A 62 -20.68 -9.51 -14.81
N THR A 63 -21.10 -8.38 -15.40
CA THR A 63 -20.67 -7.06 -14.93
C THR A 63 -21.21 -6.73 -13.54
N THR A 64 -22.45 -7.14 -13.21
CA THR A 64 -22.98 -6.96 -11.85
C THR A 64 -22.27 -7.81 -10.81
N VAL A 65 -21.91 -9.06 -11.13
CA VAL A 65 -21.16 -9.93 -10.20
C VAL A 65 -19.76 -9.38 -9.98
N ILE A 66 -19.08 -8.95 -11.05
CA ILE A 66 -17.75 -8.31 -10.94
C ILE A 66 -17.85 -7.01 -10.13
N GLY A 67 -18.84 -6.16 -10.45
CA GLY A 67 -19.08 -4.91 -9.72
C GLY A 67 -19.35 -5.14 -8.22
N ALA A 68 -20.20 -6.11 -7.88
CA ALA A 68 -20.49 -6.46 -6.50
C ALA A 68 -19.24 -7.05 -5.79
N GLY A 69 -18.41 -7.82 -6.50
CA GLY A 69 -17.13 -8.32 -5.97
C GLY A 69 -16.16 -7.19 -5.66
N VAL A 70 -16.00 -6.25 -6.58
CA VAL A 70 -15.10 -5.09 -6.39
C VAL A 70 -15.58 -4.20 -5.25
N THR A 71 -16.89 -3.88 -5.18
CA THR A 71 -17.43 -3.07 -4.08
C THR A 71 -17.33 -3.76 -2.73
N SER A 72 -17.47 -5.09 -2.67
CA SER A 72 -17.30 -5.85 -1.43
C SER A 72 -15.84 -5.82 -0.95
N VAL A 73 -14.88 -5.96 -1.86
CA VAL A 73 -13.44 -5.88 -1.53
C VAL A 73 -13.07 -4.47 -1.10
N MET A 74 -13.55 -3.44 -1.83
CA MET A 74 -13.32 -2.04 -1.45
C MET A 74 -13.90 -1.72 -0.08
N GLY A 75 -15.14 -2.14 0.22
CA GLY A 75 -15.75 -1.91 1.53
C GLY A 75 -15.05 -2.66 2.66
N GLN A 76 -14.42 -3.81 2.39
CA GLN A 76 -13.57 -4.49 3.38
C GLN A 76 -12.25 -3.76 3.61
N LEU A 77 -11.67 -3.14 2.59
CA LEU A 77 -10.46 -2.33 2.72
C LEU A 77 -10.73 -1.05 3.50
N GLU A 78 -11.79 -0.32 3.16
CA GLU A 78 -12.21 0.90 3.88
C GLU A 78 -12.55 0.61 5.35
N GLY A 79 -13.22 -0.50 5.65
CA GLY A 79 -13.55 -0.89 7.01
C GLY A 79 -12.34 -1.27 7.89
N ASN A 80 -11.16 -1.46 7.31
CA ASN A 80 -9.92 -1.77 8.02
C ASN A 80 -9.01 -0.55 8.21
N ILE A 81 -9.36 0.58 7.62
CA ILE A 81 -8.63 1.85 7.76
C ILE A 81 -9.40 2.72 8.76
N THR A 82 -8.70 3.19 9.79
CA THR A 82 -9.25 4.15 10.74
C THR A 82 -8.58 5.49 10.49
N SER A 83 -9.35 6.50 10.13
CA SER A 83 -8.84 7.86 10.00
C SER A 83 -8.57 8.46 11.39
N LEU A 84 -7.43 9.10 11.54
CA LEU A 84 -7.01 9.78 12.75
C LEU A 84 -6.91 11.29 12.47
N ASP A 85 -7.69 12.08 13.20
CA ASP A 85 -7.55 13.53 13.17
C ASP A 85 -6.36 13.96 14.05
N VAL A 86 -5.37 14.59 13.43
CA VAL A 86 -4.16 15.11 14.09
C VAL A 86 -4.10 16.64 14.08
N SER A 87 -5.19 17.29 13.72
CA SER A 87 -5.26 18.75 13.60
C SER A 87 -4.96 19.48 14.91
N GLU A 88 -5.39 18.92 16.04
CA GLU A 88 -5.10 19.47 17.38
C GLU A 88 -3.58 19.51 17.65
N GLN A 89 -2.85 18.45 17.27
CA GLN A 89 -1.42 18.32 17.50
C GLN A 89 -0.60 19.14 16.51
N THR A 90 -0.95 19.11 15.23
CA THR A 90 -0.17 19.71 14.13
C THR A 90 -0.56 21.15 13.85
N GLY A 91 -1.78 21.56 14.17
CA GLY A 91 -2.37 22.82 13.72
C GLY A 91 -2.73 22.81 12.23
N LYS A 92 -2.60 21.66 11.55
CA LYS A 92 -2.95 21.47 10.14
C LYS A 92 -4.08 20.45 10.03
N VAL A 93 -5.04 20.70 9.16
CA VAL A 93 -6.08 19.72 8.81
C VAL A 93 -5.49 18.83 7.73
N ILE A 94 -5.12 17.60 8.10
CA ILE A 94 -4.73 16.56 7.15
C ILE A 94 -5.98 15.73 6.86
N THR A 95 -6.66 16.01 5.74
CA THR A 95 -7.90 15.32 5.35
C THR A 95 -7.60 14.15 4.42
N GLU A 96 -8.47 13.14 4.45
CA GLU A 96 -8.38 11.97 3.54
C GLU A 96 -8.44 12.36 2.04
N GLU A 97 -9.07 13.48 1.71
CA GLU A 97 -9.13 14.01 0.35
C GLU A 97 -7.76 14.44 -0.21
N GLN A 98 -6.76 14.66 0.64
CA GLN A 98 -5.39 15.01 0.21
C GLN A 98 -4.54 13.79 -0.19
N SER A 99 -5.12 12.60 -0.29
CA SER A 99 -4.42 11.39 -0.77
C SER A 99 -3.90 11.52 -2.22
N VAL A 100 -4.45 12.46 -2.99
CA VAL A 100 -3.91 12.88 -4.28
C VAL A 100 -3.58 14.36 -4.15
N VAL A 101 -2.34 14.66 -3.81
CA VAL A 101 -1.86 16.05 -3.82
C VAL A 101 -1.80 16.48 -5.28
N VAL A 102 -2.72 17.34 -5.66
CA VAL A 102 -2.80 17.95 -6.98
C VAL A 102 -2.36 19.39 -6.84
N ASP A 103 -1.48 19.83 -7.71
CA ASP A 103 -1.10 21.24 -7.80
C ASP A 103 -2.33 22.05 -8.20
N GLU A 104 -2.74 23.01 -7.37
CA GLU A 104 -3.97 23.80 -7.59
C GLU A 104 -3.89 24.69 -8.82
N GLU A 105 -2.68 25.07 -9.29
CA GLU A 105 -2.51 25.94 -10.45
C GLU A 105 -2.46 25.15 -11.76
N THR A 106 -1.85 23.96 -11.76
CA THR A 106 -1.63 23.19 -12.99
C THR A 106 -2.59 22.03 -13.17
N GLY A 107 -3.23 21.57 -12.08
CA GLY A 107 -4.05 20.35 -12.06
C GLY A 107 -3.24 19.05 -12.22
N GLU A 108 -1.91 19.15 -12.18
CA GLU A 108 -1.01 18.00 -12.25
C GLU A 108 -0.80 17.38 -10.85
N GLN A 109 -0.38 16.12 -10.82
CA GLN A 109 -0.04 15.48 -9.56
C GLN A 109 1.20 16.15 -8.97
N ALA A 110 1.09 16.63 -7.72
CA ALA A 110 2.22 17.18 -6.98
C ALA A 110 3.05 16.08 -6.30
N PRO A 111 4.34 16.30 -6.04
CA PRO A 111 5.09 15.42 -5.15
C PRO A 111 4.48 15.45 -3.76
N PHE A 112 4.58 14.35 -3.01
CA PHE A 112 4.07 14.31 -1.64
C PHE A 112 5.03 13.58 -0.70
N THR A 113 4.95 13.94 0.57
CA THR A 113 5.71 13.33 1.65
C THR A 113 4.76 12.60 2.60
N MET A 114 5.00 11.31 2.81
CA MET A 114 4.24 10.47 3.72
C MET A 114 5.13 9.91 4.82
N VAL A 115 4.62 9.93 6.07
CA VAL A 115 5.29 9.30 7.21
C VAL A 115 4.60 7.98 7.54
N VAL A 116 5.35 6.90 7.53
CA VAL A 116 4.90 5.57 7.96
C VAL A 116 5.49 5.30 9.34
N MET A 117 4.63 5.06 10.30
CA MET A 117 4.98 4.78 11.70
C MET A 117 4.60 3.35 12.05
N GLY A 118 5.59 2.55 12.46
CA GLY A 118 5.35 1.24 13.06
C GLY A 118 5.07 1.38 14.55
N SER A 119 3.85 1.05 14.97
CA SER A 119 3.43 1.12 16.37
C SER A 119 3.65 -0.22 17.07
N ASP A 120 4.18 -0.18 18.30
CA ASP A 120 4.27 -1.33 19.19
C ASP A 120 3.01 -1.53 20.05
N SER A 121 1.90 -0.90 19.68
CA SER A 121 0.61 -1.03 20.35
C SER A 121 0.22 -2.52 20.51
N ARG A 122 -0.15 -2.88 21.71
CA ARG A 122 -0.57 -4.26 22.07
C ARG A 122 -2.06 -4.38 22.25
N THR A 123 -2.78 -3.28 22.05
CA THR A 123 -4.23 -3.21 22.08
C THR A 123 -4.81 -3.57 20.71
N GLY A 124 -6.05 -4.04 20.68
CA GLY A 124 -6.75 -4.37 19.42
C GLY A 124 -6.67 -5.85 18.98
N LYS A 125 -7.47 -6.16 17.95
CA LYS A 125 -7.51 -7.50 17.35
C LYS A 125 -6.24 -7.75 16.53
N GLY A 126 -5.55 -8.87 16.78
CA GLY A 126 -4.31 -9.22 16.07
C GLY A 126 -3.02 -8.84 16.79
N ASN A 127 -3.07 -8.02 17.84
CA ASN A 127 -1.92 -7.59 18.63
C ASN A 127 -1.72 -8.43 19.90
N LYS A 128 -2.57 -9.43 20.13
CA LYS A 128 -2.46 -10.35 21.28
C LYS A 128 -1.26 -11.28 21.11
N GLY A 129 -0.51 -11.52 22.19
CA GLY A 129 0.62 -12.46 22.19
C GLY A 129 2.01 -11.81 22.20
N TYR A 130 2.11 -10.51 21.91
CA TYR A 130 3.41 -9.79 21.86
C TYR A 130 3.81 -9.15 23.20
N GLY A 131 3.30 -9.65 24.29
CA GLY A 131 3.43 -9.13 25.67
C GLY A 131 2.13 -8.46 26.13
N SER A 132 1.96 -8.25 27.43
CA SER A 132 0.75 -7.61 27.95
C SER A 132 0.94 -6.10 28.11
N ALA A 133 -0.05 -5.31 27.67
CA ALA A 133 -0.14 -3.88 27.94
C ALA A 133 -0.04 -3.58 29.47
N GLN A 134 -0.56 -4.49 30.30
CA GLN A 134 -0.49 -4.41 31.77
C GLN A 134 0.93 -4.44 32.33
N LYS A 135 1.89 -5.12 31.63
CA LYS A 135 3.27 -5.29 32.10
C LYS A 135 4.18 -4.13 31.67
N PHE A 136 3.87 -3.47 30.56
CA PHE A 136 4.71 -2.44 29.94
C PHE A 136 4.05 -1.05 29.90
N GLY A 137 2.82 -0.92 30.43
CA GLY A 137 1.98 0.26 30.27
C GLY A 137 1.33 0.31 28.89
N ASP A 138 0.24 1.04 28.77
CA ASP A 138 -0.50 1.27 27.52
C ASP A 138 0.13 2.42 26.72
N VAL A 139 1.47 2.50 26.78
CA VAL A 139 2.24 3.59 26.14
C VAL A 139 2.65 3.11 24.75
N GLU A 140 1.96 3.62 23.77
CA GLU A 140 2.28 3.39 22.36
C GLU A 140 3.56 4.14 21.98
N ARG A 141 4.49 3.45 21.32
CA ARG A 141 5.72 4.03 20.79
C ARG A 141 5.85 3.73 19.31
N SER A 142 6.44 4.68 18.59
CA SER A 142 6.88 4.42 17.22
C SER A 142 8.30 3.83 17.25
N ASP A 143 8.39 2.53 17.10
CA ASP A 143 9.69 1.82 17.05
C ASP A 143 10.36 1.91 15.67
N THR A 144 9.57 2.23 14.65
CA THR A 144 10.01 2.42 13.26
C THR A 144 9.29 3.63 12.70
N THR A 145 10.05 4.58 12.17
CA THR A 145 9.51 5.74 11.45
C THR A 145 10.26 5.89 10.15
N ILE A 146 9.53 5.87 9.04
CA ILE A 146 10.07 6.00 7.69
C ILE A 146 9.34 7.16 7.01
N VAL A 147 10.10 8.10 6.51
CA VAL A 147 9.61 9.22 5.69
C VAL A 147 9.77 8.83 4.24
N PHE A 148 8.68 8.76 3.50
CA PHE A 148 8.65 8.55 2.06
C PHE A 148 8.37 9.86 1.34
N HIS A 149 9.24 10.20 0.42
CA HIS A 149 8.98 11.28 -0.54
C HIS A 149 8.76 10.67 -1.91
N VAL A 150 7.62 10.97 -2.52
CA VAL A 150 7.21 10.45 -3.84
C VAL A 150 7.14 11.63 -4.79
N ASN A 151 7.86 11.54 -5.92
CA ASN A 151 7.85 12.59 -6.92
C ASN A 151 6.51 12.69 -7.67
N ALA A 152 6.31 13.80 -8.37
CA ALA A 152 5.04 14.14 -9.02
C ALA A 152 4.59 13.08 -10.04
N ASP A 153 5.50 12.53 -10.82
CA ASP A 153 5.23 11.52 -11.86
C ASP A 153 5.10 10.09 -11.31
N ARG A 154 5.23 9.91 -9.97
CA ARG A 154 5.16 8.61 -9.29
C ARG A 154 6.20 7.59 -9.75
N SER A 155 7.21 8.01 -10.50
CA SER A 155 8.25 7.11 -11.00
C SER A 155 9.29 6.73 -9.93
N GLN A 156 9.43 7.54 -8.89
CA GLN A 156 10.41 7.33 -7.82
C GLN A 156 9.83 7.63 -6.45
N ALA A 157 10.23 6.83 -5.49
CA ALA A 157 9.98 7.07 -4.08
C ALA A 157 11.30 6.92 -3.31
N ILE A 158 11.60 7.86 -2.43
CA ILE A 158 12.77 7.82 -1.56
C ILE A 158 12.27 7.61 -0.13
N GLY A 159 12.77 6.55 0.53
CA GLY A 159 12.45 6.25 1.93
C GLY A 159 13.65 6.56 2.84
N VAL A 160 13.44 7.35 3.88
CA VAL A 160 14.42 7.66 4.90
C VAL A 160 13.93 7.18 6.26
N SER A 161 14.66 6.25 6.90
CA SER A 161 14.35 5.81 8.25
C SER A 161 14.93 6.74 9.28
N ILE A 162 14.13 7.16 10.25
CA ILE A 162 14.57 7.92 11.41
C ILE A 162 14.81 6.94 12.58
N PRO A 163 16.02 6.84 13.12
CA PRO A 163 16.28 5.99 14.28
C PRO A 163 15.46 6.49 15.48
N ARG A 164 14.76 5.57 16.16
CA ARG A 164 13.88 5.90 17.28
C ARG A 164 14.57 6.59 18.45
N ASP A 165 15.88 6.31 18.66
CA ASP A 165 16.70 6.85 19.74
C ASP A 165 17.46 8.13 19.32
N THR A 166 17.14 8.73 18.15
CA THR A 166 17.69 10.01 17.71
C THR A 166 17.39 11.09 18.76
N LEU A 167 18.44 11.71 19.31
CA LEU A 167 18.30 12.84 20.22
C LEU A 167 17.99 14.12 19.45
N MET A 168 16.96 14.82 19.86
CA MET A 168 16.55 16.08 19.27
C MET A 168 15.75 16.94 20.26
N MET A 169 15.60 18.22 19.96
CA MET A 169 14.62 19.05 20.63
C MET A 169 13.23 18.64 20.16
N LEU A 170 12.47 18.00 21.02
CA LEU A 170 11.10 17.59 20.72
C LEU A 170 10.20 18.84 20.61
N PRO A 171 9.43 18.97 19.52
CA PRO A 171 8.54 20.12 19.35
C PRO A 171 7.42 20.12 20.40
N GLU A 172 6.91 21.29 20.71
CA GLU A 172 5.69 21.43 21.51
C GLU A 172 4.49 20.95 20.69
N CYS A 173 3.66 20.12 21.33
CA CYS A 173 2.43 19.59 20.80
C CYS A 173 1.29 19.83 21.77
N THR A 174 0.04 19.75 21.27
CA THR A 174 -1.14 19.76 22.10
C THR A 174 -1.72 18.35 22.21
N LYS A 175 -1.98 17.90 23.43
CA LYS A 175 -2.68 16.66 23.71
C LYS A 175 -3.69 16.87 24.82
N ASP A 176 -4.97 16.63 24.55
CA ASP A 176 -6.06 16.83 25.52
C ASP A 176 -6.06 18.25 26.11
N GLY A 177 -5.82 19.26 25.28
CA GLY A 177 -5.73 20.67 25.67
C GLY A 177 -4.48 21.04 26.48
N LYS A 178 -3.49 20.15 26.61
CA LYS A 178 -2.22 20.40 27.33
C LYS A 178 -1.06 20.45 26.39
N THR A 179 -0.14 21.39 26.62
CA THR A 179 1.14 21.46 25.92
C THR A 179 2.09 20.37 26.46
N VAL A 180 2.66 19.58 25.57
CA VAL A 180 3.64 18.52 25.84
C VAL A 180 4.82 18.67 24.88
N GLY A 181 6.00 18.16 25.24
CA GLY A 181 7.23 18.37 24.45
C GLY A 181 8.01 19.60 24.91
N GLY A 182 8.74 20.25 24.01
CA GLY A 182 9.57 21.43 24.33
C GLY A 182 10.84 21.11 25.13
N TYR A 183 11.34 19.88 25.06
CA TYR A 183 12.55 19.44 25.76
C TYR A 183 13.42 18.56 24.86
N GLU A 184 14.70 18.42 25.21
CA GLU A 184 15.61 17.50 24.53
C GLU A 184 15.29 16.07 24.96
N GLY A 185 14.96 15.22 23.97
CA GLY A 185 14.57 13.83 24.19
C GLY A 185 14.77 12.96 22.97
N ARG A 186 14.39 11.71 23.08
CA ARG A 186 14.48 10.78 21.96
C ARG A 186 13.27 10.96 21.01
N PHE A 187 13.53 10.76 19.73
CA PHE A 187 12.50 10.90 18.71
C PHE A 187 11.21 10.09 19.00
N ASN A 188 11.35 8.84 19.50
CA ASN A 188 10.20 7.99 19.80
C ASN A 188 9.33 8.50 20.96
N GLU A 189 9.82 9.43 21.77
CA GLU A 189 9.03 10.05 22.84
C GLU A 189 7.95 11.00 22.29
N ALA A 190 8.11 11.47 21.04
CA ALA A 190 7.08 12.27 20.39
C ALA A 190 5.74 11.53 20.30
N MET A 191 5.77 10.21 20.02
CA MET A 191 4.56 9.38 19.99
C MET A 191 3.91 9.27 21.37
N VAL A 192 4.72 9.11 22.43
CA VAL A 192 4.26 9.08 23.83
C VAL A 192 3.64 10.40 24.23
N ASN A 193 4.28 11.50 23.84
CA ASN A 193 3.87 12.86 24.22
C ASN A 193 2.49 13.21 23.66
N GLY A 194 2.26 13.00 22.37
CA GLY A 194 1.01 13.43 21.74
C GLY A 194 0.55 12.59 20.56
N GLY A 195 1.03 11.35 20.46
CA GLY A 195 0.60 10.46 19.39
C GLY A 195 1.17 10.82 18.01
N PRO A 196 0.53 10.35 16.93
CA PRO A 196 1.03 10.52 15.56
C PRO A 196 1.29 11.97 15.17
N GLY A 197 0.43 12.89 15.53
CA GLY A 197 0.60 14.30 15.20
C GLY A 197 1.89 14.92 15.75
N CYS A 198 2.33 14.53 16.97
CA CYS A 198 3.60 14.99 17.50
C CYS A 198 4.80 14.36 16.78
N VAL A 199 4.67 13.11 16.30
CA VAL A 199 5.69 12.50 15.46
C VAL A 199 5.83 13.27 14.14
N LEU A 200 4.73 13.68 13.52
CA LEU A 200 4.77 14.49 12.29
C LEU A 200 5.51 15.81 12.52
N LYS A 201 5.18 16.54 13.60
CA LYS A 201 5.91 17.77 13.97
C LYS A 201 7.39 17.51 14.22
N ALA A 202 7.74 16.39 14.86
CA ALA A 202 9.13 16.02 15.09
C ALA A 202 9.86 15.72 13.77
N VAL A 203 9.21 15.03 12.82
CA VAL A 203 9.74 14.79 11.47
C VAL A 203 9.96 16.11 10.74
N GLU A 204 8.97 16.99 10.69
CA GLU A 204 9.07 18.32 10.06
C GLU A 204 10.18 19.16 10.69
N SER A 205 10.29 19.16 12.02
CA SER A 205 11.33 19.89 12.75
C SER A 205 12.73 19.38 12.45
N LEU A 206 12.89 18.05 12.28
CA LEU A 206 14.18 17.41 12.02
C LEU A 206 14.62 17.54 10.55
N SER A 207 13.67 17.41 9.62
CA SER A 207 13.96 17.35 8.18
C SER A 207 13.82 18.70 7.47
N GLY A 208 13.00 19.60 8.01
CA GLY A 208 12.57 20.83 7.33
C GLY A 208 11.60 20.57 6.16
N ILE A 209 11.12 19.33 6.00
CA ILE A 209 10.22 18.92 4.91
C ILE A 209 8.80 18.83 5.46
N PRO A 210 7.80 19.49 4.85
CA PRO A 210 6.41 19.36 5.24
C PRO A 210 5.92 17.93 4.98
N VAL A 211 5.05 17.44 5.88
CA VAL A 211 4.42 16.13 5.76
C VAL A 211 2.98 16.31 5.31
N ASP A 212 2.62 15.63 4.22
CA ASP A 212 1.28 15.70 3.62
C ASP A 212 0.37 14.59 4.15
N ASN A 213 0.90 13.39 4.35
CA ASN A 213 0.15 12.22 4.76
C ASN A 213 0.90 11.39 5.79
N PHE A 214 0.17 10.57 6.54
CA PHE A 214 0.79 9.61 7.44
C PHE A 214 -0.01 8.31 7.54
N MET A 215 0.67 7.26 7.96
CA MET A 215 0.08 5.96 8.25
C MET A 215 0.68 5.38 9.54
N VAL A 216 -0.17 4.86 10.41
CA VAL A 216 0.26 4.09 11.58
C VAL A 216 -0.06 2.62 11.34
N ILE A 217 0.97 1.78 11.41
CA ILE A 217 0.88 0.35 11.16
C ILE A 217 1.17 -0.39 12.47
N ASP A 218 0.15 -1.04 13.03
CA ASP A 218 0.31 -1.97 14.14
C ASP A 218 0.69 -3.38 13.67
N PHE A 219 0.97 -4.30 14.60
CA PHE A 219 1.33 -5.68 14.25
C PHE A 219 0.23 -6.40 13.47
N GLY A 220 -1.03 -6.13 13.81
CA GLY A 220 -2.17 -6.72 13.11
C GLY A 220 -2.29 -6.23 11.67
N ALA A 221 -2.13 -4.93 11.46
CA ALA A 221 -2.14 -4.32 10.13
C ALA A 221 -0.97 -4.81 9.28
N PHE A 222 0.24 -4.86 9.84
CA PHE A 222 1.43 -5.38 9.14
C PHE A 222 1.22 -6.81 8.62
N LYS A 223 0.67 -7.69 9.46
CA LYS A 223 0.36 -9.07 9.05
C LYS A 223 -0.61 -9.12 7.88
N ARG A 224 -1.72 -8.38 7.99
CA ARG A 224 -2.72 -8.32 6.91
C ARG A 224 -2.17 -7.76 5.61
N ILE A 225 -1.31 -6.74 5.69
CA ILE A 225 -0.66 -6.14 4.50
C ILE A 225 0.22 -7.20 3.82
N THR A 226 1.09 -7.87 4.56
CA THR A 226 1.99 -8.89 3.99
C THR A 226 1.25 -10.10 3.42
N GLU A 227 0.12 -10.49 4.03
CA GLU A 227 -0.77 -11.52 3.49
C GLU A 227 -1.48 -11.07 2.21
N ALA A 228 -1.97 -9.82 2.18
CA ALA A 228 -2.69 -9.27 1.02
C ALA A 228 -1.83 -9.14 -0.24
N ILE A 229 -0.53 -8.82 -0.07
CA ILE A 229 0.42 -8.74 -1.20
C ILE A 229 0.99 -10.11 -1.61
N GLY A 230 0.61 -11.20 -0.91
CA GLY A 230 1.10 -12.55 -1.20
C GLY A 230 2.47 -12.88 -0.61
N GLY A 231 2.99 -12.03 0.27
CA GLY A 231 4.27 -12.23 0.96
C GLY A 231 5.43 -11.44 0.37
N VAL A 232 6.53 -11.46 1.09
CA VAL A 232 7.79 -10.80 0.72
C VAL A 232 8.88 -11.87 0.60
N GLU A 233 9.62 -11.86 -0.49
CA GLU A 233 10.76 -12.76 -0.68
C GLU A 233 11.96 -12.29 0.12
N ILE A 234 12.48 -13.16 0.98
CA ILE A 234 13.71 -12.94 1.74
C ILE A 234 14.70 -14.06 1.47
N CYS A 235 16.00 -13.75 1.53
CA CYS A 235 17.05 -14.74 1.39
C CYS A 235 17.89 -14.78 2.67
N LEU A 236 17.87 -15.94 3.36
CA LEU A 236 18.65 -16.19 4.56
C LEU A 236 19.97 -16.86 4.21
N GLN A 237 21.08 -16.35 4.74
CA GLN A 237 22.42 -16.90 4.51
C GLN A 237 22.76 -18.08 5.43
N GLU A 238 22.04 -18.20 6.53
CA GLU A 238 22.19 -19.24 7.55
C GLU A 238 20.82 -19.55 8.16
N ASP A 239 20.73 -20.68 8.88
CA ASP A 239 19.52 -21.06 9.61
C ASP A 239 19.27 -20.06 10.74
N VAL A 240 18.03 -19.63 10.90
CA VAL A 240 17.63 -18.63 11.91
C VAL A 240 16.61 -19.24 12.85
N ASN A 241 16.96 -19.29 14.13
CA ASN A 241 16.03 -19.64 15.21
C ASN A 241 16.07 -18.55 16.27
N ASP A 242 15.07 -17.67 16.26
CA ASP A 242 14.92 -16.56 17.24
C ASP A 242 13.66 -16.78 18.10
N PRO A 243 13.79 -17.38 19.28
CA PRO A 243 12.65 -17.61 20.18
C PRO A 243 11.98 -16.32 20.66
N LEU A 244 12.69 -15.16 20.62
CA LEU A 244 12.14 -13.88 21.08
C LEU A 244 11.19 -13.26 20.07
N SER A 245 11.49 -13.40 18.77
CA SER A 245 10.61 -12.95 17.69
C SER A 245 9.65 -14.05 17.24
N GLY A 246 9.97 -15.31 17.50
CA GLY A 246 9.25 -16.50 17.02
C GLY A 246 9.66 -16.92 15.60
N LEU A 247 10.76 -16.37 15.07
CA LEU A 247 11.27 -16.73 13.75
C LEU A 247 12.02 -18.05 13.80
N ASN A 248 11.63 -18.99 12.95
CA ASN A 248 12.33 -20.26 12.77
C ASN A 248 12.31 -20.64 11.29
N LEU A 249 13.39 -20.35 10.58
CA LEU A 249 13.53 -20.58 9.15
C LEU A 249 14.93 -21.11 8.84
N ASP A 250 15.00 -22.05 7.91
CA ASP A 250 16.25 -22.59 7.41
C ASP A 250 16.93 -21.59 6.44
N LYS A 251 18.20 -21.81 6.16
CA LYS A 251 18.93 -21.08 5.12
C LYS A 251 18.26 -21.24 3.75
N GLY A 252 18.12 -20.14 3.00
CA GLY A 252 17.58 -20.15 1.65
C GLY A 252 16.63 -19.02 1.33
N LEU A 253 15.92 -19.18 0.23
CA LEU A 253 14.89 -18.25 -0.24
C LEU A 253 13.54 -18.63 0.35
N HIS A 254 12.88 -17.67 0.98
CA HIS A 254 11.56 -17.84 1.60
C HIS A 254 10.63 -16.71 1.16
N THR A 255 9.35 -17.04 1.01
CA THR A 255 8.29 -16.02 0.88
C THR A 255 7.56 -15.96 2.21
N VAL A 256 7.83 -14.92 3.00
CA VAL A 256 7.28 -14.77 4.34
C VAL A 256 6.02 -13.90 4.34
N THR A 257 5.02 -14.30 5.10
CA THR A 257 3.73 -13.61 5.26
C THR A 257 3.34 -13.53 6.74
N GLY A 258 2.42 -12.65 7.08
CA GLY A 258 1.77 -12.61 8.39
C GLY A 258 2.75 -12.67 9.57
N GLU A 259 2.66 -13.70 10.37
CA GLU A 259 3.49 -13.89 11.57
C GLU A 259 4.98 -14.06 11.26
N GLU A 260 5.33 -14.78 10.20
CA GLU A 260 6.74 -14.98 9.81
C GLU A 260 7.38 -13.69 9.36
N ALA A 261 6.66 -12.91 8.54
CA ALA A 261 7.10 -11.57 8.11
C ALA A 261 7.31 -10.65 9.31
N LEU A 262 6.36 -10.64 10.25
CA LEU A 262 6.47 -9.85 11.47
C LEU A 262 7.63 -10.32 12.36
N ALA A 263 7.82 -11.62 12.51
CA ALA A 263 8.93 -12.20 13.26
C ALA A 263 10.28 -11.80 12.64
N PHE A 264 10.40 -11.83 11.31
CA PHE A 264 11.60 -11.44 10.59
C PHE A 264 11.99 -9.97 10.82
N VAL A 265 11.05 -9.03 10.70
CA VAL A 265 11.35 -7.60 10.90
C VAL A 265 11.61 -7.25 12.36
N ARG A 266 11.17 -8.08 13.31
CA ARG A 266 11.36 -7.92 14.76
C ARG A 266 12.58 -8.65 15.33
N ALA A 267 13.11 -9.66 14.63
CA ALA A 267 14.27 -10.42 15.10
C ALA A 267 15.46 -9.49 15.38
N ARG A 268 16.11 -9.64 16.54
CA ARG A 268 17.24 -8.77 16.94
C ARG A 268 18.52 -9.53 17.15
N LYS A 269 18.46 -10.67 17.83
CA LYS A 269 19.67 -11.37 18.32
C LYS A 269 20.27 -12.37 17.35
N THR A 270 19.45 -12.92 16.48
CA THR A 270 19.86 -13.99 15.56
C THR A 270 20.10 -13.52 14.14
N LEU A 271 19.78 -12.29 13.81
CA LEU A 271 19.98 -11.68 12.50
C LEU A 271 20.82 -10.41 12.63
N GLY A 272 22.04 -10.47 12.13
CA GLY A 272 23.02 -9.37 12.20
C GLY A 272 23.75 -9.29 13.55
N ASP A 273 24.27 -8.10 13.88
CA ASP A 273 25.07 -7.83 15.09
C ASP A 273 24.22 -7.54 16.36
N GLY A 274 22.91 -7.60 16.24
CA GLY A 274 21.96 -7.26 17.32
C GLY A 274 21.77 -5.77 17.56
N SER A 275 22.43 -4.90 16.80
CA SER A 275 22.27 -3.46 16.90
C SER A 275 20.94 -2.97 16.31
N ASP A 276 20.50 -1.79 16.72
CA ASP A 276 19.34 -1.13 16.15
C ASP A 276 19.56 -0.76 14.65
N THR A 277 20.80 -0.40 14.31
CA THR A 277 21.18 -0.10 12.92
C THR A 277 21.04 -1.33 12.00
N SER A 278 21.43 -2.51 12.49
CA SER A 278 21.26 -3.77 11.77
C SER A 278 19.77 -4.09 11.53
N ARG A 279 18.94 -3.82 12.52
CA ARG A 279 17.47 -3.95 12.39
C ARG A 279 16.89 -2.98 11.34
N ILE A 280 17.28 -1.71 11.38
CA ILE A 280 16.84 -0.70 10.41
C ILE A 280 17.21 -1.11 8.98
N ARG A 281 18.44 -1.55 8.73
CA ARG A 281 18.86 -2.03 7.41
C ARG A 281 18.04 -3.21 6.91
N ARG A 282 17.70 -4.15 7.80
CA ARG A 282 16.85 -5.29 7.46
C ARG A 282 15.43 -4.85 7.15
N GLN A 283 14.86 -3.91 7.91
CA GLN A 283 13.55 -3.34 7.64
C GLN A 283 13.52 -2.59 6.30
N GLN A 284 14.57 -1.85 5.97
CA GLN A 284 14.71 -1.18 4.67
C GLN A 284 14.82 -2.17 3.50
N ALA A 285 15.51 -3.30 3.70
CA ALA A 285 15.62 -4.34 2.68
C ALA A 285 14.33 -5.16 2.51
N PHE A 286 13.48 -5.15 3.52
CA PHE A 286 12.17 -5.83 3.49
C PHE A 286 11.12 -5.02 2.72
N LEU A 287 11.21 -3.69 2.72
CA LEU A 287 10.32 -2.76 2.02
C LEU A 287 10.64 -2.66 0.52
#